data_a503bc3b517e9bf934e3a56e0f7273a8
#
_entry.id   a503bc3b517e9bf934e3a56e0f7273a8
#
_cell.length_a   1.000
_cell.length_b   1.000
_cell.length_c   1.000
_cell.angle_alpha   90.00
_cell.angle_beta   90.00
_cell.angle_gamma   90.00
#
_symmetry.space_group_name_H-M   'P 1'
#
loop_
_entity.id
_entity.type
_entity.pdbx_description
1 polymer ?
#
loop_
_entity_poly.entity_id
_entity_poly.type
_entity_poly.pdbx_seq_one_letter_code
_entity_poly.pdbx_strand_id
1 'polypeptide(L)'
;MAVDNMAADTLEEVNKTNNIDEPTMKEVSIWKSSLAWQVTIYMGLQSMIFYCIVTWLPSILIQQGMTSSQAGWMLSIMQLALIPTIFFCSILAGHTSSQHSLVMVGSLCIIIGFLGLLLVHSFKSTILWIILLGIGGGFTFSLSMMFFNLRTNNANEAARLSGMAQSIGYLLAAFGPMFFGYLHDATNNWTMPLITLIGVSSVCLLSGLGASRNLSV
;
A
#
# COMPACT_ATOMS: atom_id res chain seq x y z
N MET A 1 -20.10 -7.68 61.62
CA MET A 1 -20.89 -6.45 61.29
C MET A 1 -20.03 -5.28 60.83
N ALA A 2 -18.97 -4.82 61.54
CA ALA A 2 -18.17 -3.67 61.09
C ALA A 2 -17.23 -4.00 59.93
N VAL A 3 -16.72 -5.23 59.82
CA VAL A 3 -15.81 -5.69 58.77
C VAL A 3 -16.56 -5.93 57.45
N ASP A 4 -17.80 -6.37 57.51
CA ASP A 4 -18.63 -6.61 56.32
C ASP A 4 -19.07 -5.31 55.66
N ASN A 5 -19.31 -4.24 56.40
CA ASN A 5 -19.66 -2.93 55.87
C ASN A 5 -18.45 -2.26 55.17
N MET A 6 -17.24 -2.45 55.72
CA MET A 6 -16.02 -1.88 55.15
C MET A 6 -15.63 -2.57 53.82
N ALA A 7 -15.92 -3.86 53.68
CA ALA A 7 -15.74 -4.60 52.44
C ALA A 7 -16.78 -4.20 51.37
N ALA A 8 -18.00 -3.90 51.76
CA ALA A 8 -19.06 -3.43 50.88
C ALA A 8 -18.75 -2.02 50.33
N ASP A 9 -18.30 -1.09 51.19
CA ASP A 9 -17.94 0.27 50.82
C ASP A 9 -16.73 0.29 49.87
N THR A 10 -15.71 -0.59 50.09
CA THR A 10 -14.55 -0.71 49.17
C THR A 10 -14.96 -1.30 47.84
N LEU A 11 -15.91 -2.23 47.77
CA LEU A 11 -16.40 -2.76 46.50
C LEU A 11 -17.28 -1.76 45.74
N GLU A 12 -18.02 -0.90 46.42
CA GLU A 12 -18.76 0.20 45.78
C GLU A 12 -17.82 1.31 45.25
N GLU A 13 -16.75 1.65 45.98
CA GLU A 13 -15.74 2.59 45.50
C GLU A 13 -14.96 2.06 44.29
N VAL A 14 -14.58 0.77 44.31
CA VAL A 14 -13.93 0.11 43.18
C VAL A 14 -14.86 0.03 41.94
N ASN A 15 -16.16 -0.19 42.19
CA ASN A 15 -17.13 -0.22 41.10
C ASN A 15 -17.47 1.19 40.58
N LYS A 16 -17.41 2.23 41.42
CA LYS A 16 -17.51 3.63 41.00
C LYS A 16 -16.29 4.12 40.25
N THR A 17 -15.09 3.68 40.60
CA THR A 17 -13.85 3.99 39.86
C THR A 17 -13.76 3.25 38.54
N ASN A 18 -14.37 2.08 38.41
CA ASN A 18 -14.46 1.34 37.12
C ASN A 18 -15.58 1.87 36.21
N ASN A 19 -16.52 2.66 36.71
CA ASN A 19 -17.52 3.42 35.97
C ASN A 19 -17.10 4.89 35.74
N ILE A 20 -15.81 5.17 35.60
CA ILE A 20 -15.39 6.39 34.90
C ILE A 20 -15.87 6.19 33.49
N ASP A 21 -16.95 6.88 33.13
CA ASP A 21 -17.43 7.01 31.75
C ASP A 21 -16.22 7.23 30.88
N GLU A 22 -15.75 6.18 30.18
CA GLU A 22 -14.92 6.40 29.01
C GLU A 22 -15.73 7.39 28.16
N PRO A 23 -15.18 8.56 27.85
CA PRO A 23 -15.89 9.50 27.01
C PRO A 23 -16.31 8.71 25.78
N THR A 24 -17.62 8.55 25.59
CA THR A 24 -18.20 7.95 24.38
C THR A 24 -17.74 8.83 23.22
N MET A 25 -16.52 8.59 22.77
CA MET A 25 -16.01 9.20 21.56
C MET A 25 -16.99 8.79 20.47
N LYS A 26 -17.72 9.76 19.93
CA LYS A 26 -18.62 9.54 18.80
C LYS A 26 -17.87 8.68 17.81
N GLU A 27 -18.28 7.43 17.65
CA GLU A 27 -17.69 6.53 16.67
C GLU A 27 -17.87 7.15 15.30
N VAL A 28 -16.85 7.88 14.86
CA VAL A 28 -16.86 8.38 13.48
C VAL A 28 -16.82 7.15 12.58
N SER A 29 -17.88 6.98 11.82
CA SER A 29 -17.98 5.84 10.92
C SER A 29 -16.88 5.98 9.84
N ILE A 30 -15.81 5.20 9.97
CA ILE A 30 -14.67 5.16 9.03
C ILE A 30 -15.14 5.01 7.57
N TRP A 31 -16.25 4.29 7.37
CA TRP A 31 -16.88 4.10 6.05
C TRP A 31 -17.35 5.39 5.39
N LYS A 32 -17.61 6.45 6.15
CA LYS A 32 -18.05 7.76 5.65
C LYS A 32 -16.89 8.72 5.42
N SER A 33 -15.69 8.38 5.87
CA SER A 33 -14.51 9.23 5.71
C SER A 33 -13.92 9.11 4.30
N SER A 34 -13.82 10.23 3.61
CA SER A 34 -13.14 10.31 2.31
C SER A 34 -11.66 9.94 2.42
N LEU A 35 -11.02 10.27 3.54
CA LEU A 35 -9.63 9.93 3.81
C LEU A 35 -9.44 8.41 3.94
N ALA A 36 -10.34 7.72 4.66
CA ALA A 36 -10.30 6.27 4.79
C ALA A 36 -10.41 5.57 3.42
N TRP A 37 -11.26 6.06 2.53
CA TRP A 37 -11.36 5.55 1.17
C TRP A 37 -10.11 5.82 0.34
N GLN A 38 -9.47 6.98 0.48
CA GLN A 38 -8.21 7.29 -0.22
C GLN A 38 -7.09 6.34 0.24
N VAL A 39 -6.97 6.08 1.54
CA VAL A 39 -6.02 5.09 2.09
C VAL A 39 -6.32 3.68 1.57
N THR A 40 -7.61 3.30 1.55
CA THR A 40 -8.06 1.99 1.06
C THR A 40 -7.74 1.79 -0.43
N ILE A 41 -8.05 2.79 -1.26
CA ILE A 41 -7.77 2.74 -2.70
C ILE A 41 -6.25 2.70 -2.94
N TYR A 42 -5.49 3.53 -2.23
CA TYR A 42 -4.03 3.53 -2.33
C TYR A 42 -3.43 2.17 -2.00
N MET A 43 -3.85 1.57 -0.87
CA MET A 43 -3.43 0.23 -0.45
C MET A 43 -3.80 -0.83 -1.49
N GLY A 44 -5.03 -0.79 -2.01
CA GLY A 44 -5.51 -1.76 -2.99
C GLY A 44 -4.78 -1.68 -4.32
N LEU A 45 -4.60 -0.46 -4.85
CA LEU A 45 -3.95 -0.25 -6.14
C LEU A 45 -2.45 -0.58 -6.10
N GLN A 46 -1.73 -0.18 -5.04
CA GLN A 46 -0.32 -0.56 -4.89
C GLN A 46 -0.14 -2.08 -4.78
N SER A 47 -1.03 -2.76 -4.04
CA SER A 47 -1.00 -4.22 -3.93
C SER A 47 -1.32 -4.89 -5.26
N MET A 48 -2.32 -4.38 -6.00
CA MET A 48 -2.64 -4.88 -7.34
C MET A 48 -1.45 -4.74 -8.30
N ILE A 49 -0.79 -3.57 -8.32
CA ILE A 49 0.41 -3.34 -9.12
C ILE A 49 1.49 -4.36 -8.76
N PHE A 50 1.75 -4.55 -7.46
CA PHE A 50 2.75 -5.51 -6.99
C PHE A 50 2.46 -6.94 -7.44
N TYR A 51 1.24 -7.43 -7.22
CA TYR A 51 0.88 -8.80 -7.64
C TYR A 51 0.90 -8.98 -9.15
N CYS A 52 0.49 -7.97 -9.93
CA CYS A 52 0.58 -8.01 -11.38
C CYS A 52 2.04 -8.10 -11.86
N ILE A 53 2.94 -7.29 -11.27
CA ILE A 53 4.38 -7.33 -11.61
C ILE A 53 4.96 -8.69 -11.26
N VAL A 54 4.77 -9.17 -10.04
CA VAL A 54 5.35 -10.45 -9.58
C VAL A 54 4.87 -11.60 -10.46
N THR A 55 3.61 -11.59 -10.88
CA THR A 55 3.03 -12.63 -11.71
C THR A 55 3.50 -12.56 -13.16
N TRP A 56 3.50 -11.37 -13.77
CA TRP A 56 3.63 -11.25 -15.22
C TRP A 56 4.98 -10.71 -15.70
N LEU A 57 5.82 -10.13 -14.83
CA LEU A 57 7.11 -9.58 -15.21
C LEU A 57 7.99 -10.59 -15.95
N PRO A 58 8.15 -11.85 -15.50
CA PRO A 58 8.95 -12.82 -16.24
C PRO A 58 8.41 -13.04 -17.67
N SER A 59 7.11 -13.15 -17.85
CA SER A 59 6.47 -13.35 -19.16
C SER A 59 6.65 -12.14 -20.07
N ILE A 60 6.55 -10.92 -19.54
CA ILE A 60 6.82 -9.68 -20.26
C ILE A 60 8.25 -9.68 -20.79
N LEU A 61 9.22 -9.99 -19.93
CA LEU A 61 10.64 -9.97 -20.29
C LEU A 61 11.02 -11.09 -21.27
N ILE A 62 10.41 -12.27 -21.15
CA ILE A 62 10.61 -13.36 -22.11
C ILE A 62 10.07 -12.97 -23.49
N GLN A 63 8.92 -12.34 -23.58
CA GLN A 63 8.39 -11.83 -24.84
C GLN A 63 9.28 -10.72 -25.45
N GLN A 64 10.01 -9.97 -24.61
CA GLN A 64 11.01 -8.98 -25.05
C GLN A 64 12.36 -9.61 -25.46
N GLY A 65 12.47 -10.94 -25.48
CA GLY A 65 13.66 -11.68 -25.96
C GLY A 65 14.64 -12.11 -24.86
N MET A 66 14.28 -11.99 -23.59
CA MET A 66 15.11 -12.52 -22.50
C MET A 66 14.92 -14.02 -22.32
N THR A 67 15.95 -14.71 -21.84
CA THR A 67 15.82 -16.11 -21.40
C THR A 67 15.06 -16.19 -20.09
N SER A 68 14.43 -17.34 -19.80
CA SER A 68 13.72 -17.57 -18.55
C SER A 68 14.60 -17.35 -17.31
N SER A 69 15.89 -17.72 -17.39
CA SER A 69 16.87 -17.47 -16.34
C SER A 69 17.10 -15.97 -16.10
N GLN A 70 17.26 -15.19 -17.17
CA GLN A 70 17.43 -13.74 -17.07
C GLN A 70 16.19 -13.06 -16.49
N ALA A 71 15.01 -13.46 -16.93
CA ALA A 71 13.73 -12.94 -16.41
C ALA A 71 13.55 -13.24 -14.91
N GLY A 72 13.92 -14.43 -14.45
CA GLY A 72 13.94 -14.78 -13.02
C GLY A 72 14.91 -13.93 -12.22
N TRP A 73 16.12 -13.67 -12.74
CA TRP A 73 17.08 -12.77 -12.10
C TRP A 73 16.56 -11.34 -12.01
N MET A 74 15.85 -10.84 -13.03
CA MET A 74 15.23 -9.50 -12.99
C MET A 74 14.21 -9.38 -11.87
N LEU A 75 13.36 -10.40 -11.67
CA LEU A 75 12.43 -10.43 -10.56
C LEU A 75 13.15 -10.41 -9.19
N SER A 76 14.25 -11.15 -9.07
CA SER A 76 15.08 -11.14 -7.85
C SER A 76 15.71 -9.77 -7.59
N ILE A 77 16.24 -9.11 -8.62
CA ILE A 77 16.79 -7.74 -8.54
C ILE A 77 15.72 -6.75 -8.06
N MET A 78 14.50 -6.85 -8.58
CA MET A 78 13.38 -6.01 -8.14
C MET A 78 13.12 -6.19 -6.64
N GLN A 79 13.07 -7.43 -6.15
CA GLN A 79 12.83 -7.71 -4.74
C GLN A 79 13.99 -7.24 -3.84
N LEU A 80 15.23 -7.38 -4.30
CA LEU A 80 16.40 -6.87 -3.60
C LEU A 80 16.42 -5.34 -3.52
N ALA A 81 15.88 -4.63 -4.51
CA ALA A 81 15.72 -3.18 -4.45
C ALA A 81 14.57 -2.76 -3.55
N LEU A 82 13.49 -3.54 -3.50
CA LEU A 82 12.28 -3.26 -2.72
C LEU A 82 12.54 -3.34 -1.21
N ILE A 83 13.22 -4.40 -0.73
CA ILE A 83 13.39 -4.67 0.70
C ILE A 83 14.08 -3.51 1.45
N PRO A 84 15.29 -3.05 1.06
CA PRO A 84 15.94 -1.94 1.76
C PRO A 84 15.14 -0.65 1.65
N THR A 85 14.41 -0.45 0.56
CA THR A 85 13.61 0.75 0.33
C THR A 85 12.42 0.84 1.30
N ILE A 86 11.80 -0.28 1.69
CA ILE A 86 10.77 -0.32 2.72
C ILE A 86 11.29 0.26 4.04
N PHE A 87 12.45 -0.19 4.51
CA PHE A 87 13.05 0.30 5.75
C PHE A 87 13.43 1.77 5.66
N PHE A 88 14.07 2.15 4.56
CA PHE A 88 14.50 3.53 4.35
C PHE A 88 13.31 4.50 4.28
N CYS A 89 12.24 4.13 3.57
CA CYS A 89 11.02 4.91 3.50
C CYS A 89 10.34 5.05 4.88
N SER A 90 10.29 3.99 5.68
CA SER A 90 9.71 4.03 7.02
C SER A 90 10.44 5.02 7.94
N ILE A 91 11.77 5.05 7.88
CA ILE A 91 12.59 6.00 8.64
C ILE A 91 12.32 7.43 8.16
N LEU A 92 12.34 7.68 6.85
CA LEU A 92 12.09 9.00 6.28
C LEU A 92 10.70 9.52 6.63
N ALA A 93 9.69 8.69 6.50
CA ALA A 93 8.31 9.07 6.76
C ALA A 93 8.04 9.38 8.24
N GLY A 94 8.77 8.73 9.16
CA GLY A 94 8.72 9.04 10.59
C GLY A 94 9.31 10.41 10.96
N HIS A 95 10.22 10.93 10.15
CA HIS A 95 10.87 12.25 10.36
C HIS A 95 10.21 13.40 9.57
N THR A 96 9.23 13.10 8.72
CA THR A 96 8.61 14.10 7.82
C THR A 96 7.17 14.37 8.25
N SER A 97 6.81 15.64 8.41
CA SER A 97 5.46 16.07 8.77
C SER A 97 4.43 15.81 7.64
N SER A 98 4.87 15.78 6.40
CA SER A 98 4.02 15.49 5.24
C SER A 98 4.66 14.45 4.33
N GLN A 99 3.94 13.38 4.01
CA GLN A 99 4.42 12.28 3.19
C GLN A 99 4.21 12.50 1.68
N HIS A 100 3.77 13.70 1.24
CA HIS A 100 3.53 14.01 -0.17
C HIS A 100 4.72 13.70 -1.07
N SER A 101 5.92 14.16 -0.69
CA SER A 101 7.13 13.95 -1.48
C SER A 101 7.48 12.46 -1.61
N LEU A 102 7.27 11.68 -0.55
CA LEU A 102 7.55 10.25 -0.56
C LEU A 102 6.58 9.49 -1.46
N VAL A 103 5.28 9.85 -1.42
CA VAL A 103 4.25 9.31 -2.34
C VAL A 103 4.61 9.64 -3.80
N MET A 104 5.02 10.90 -4.07
CA MET A 104 5.43 11.31 -5.42
C MET A 104 6.63 10.50 -5.91
N VAL A 105 7.69 10.41 -5.11
CA VAL A 105 8.90 9.66 -5.49
C VAL A 105 8.56 8.19 -5.76
N GLY A 106 7.85 7.52 -4.85
CA GLY A 106 7.48 6.11 -5.02
C GLY A 106 6.64 5.87 -6.27
N SER A 107 5.59 6.66 -6.46
CA SER A 107 4.67 6.49 -7.59
C SER A 107 5.34 6.87 -8.93
N LEU A 108 6.16 7.92 -8.97
CA LEU A 108 6.89 8.30 -10.19
C LEU A 108 7.92 7.24 -10.57
N CYS A 109 8.62 6.63 -9.59
CA CYS A 109 9.52 5.51 -9.87
C CYS A 109 8.79 4.35 -10.55
N ILE A 110 7.56 4.01 -10.10
CA ILE A 110 6.74 2.96 -10.72
C ILE A 110 6.34 3.35 -12.15
N ILE A 111 5.82 4.57 -12.34
CA ILE A 111 5.37 5.07 -13.64
C ILE A 111 6.54 5.08 -14.65
N ILE A 112 7.69 5.63 -14.25
CA ILE A 112 8.89 5.69 -15.09
C ILE A 112 9.41 4.27 -15.37
N GLY A 113 9.39 3.37 -14.40
CA GLY A 113 9.76 1.97 -14.57
C GLY A 113 8.90 1.27 -15.64
N PHE A 114 7.56 1.44 -15.58
CA PHE A 114 6.67 0.89 -16.61
C PHE A 114 6.83 1.54 -17.97
N LEU A 115 7.00 2.87 -18.04
CA LEU A 115 7.28 3.57 -19.29
C LEU A 115 8.59 3.08 -19.89
N GLY A 116 9.61 2.87 -19.08
CA GLY A 116 10.88 2.33 -19.53
C GLY A 116 10.76 0.92 -20.09
N LEU A 117 10.00 0.03 -19.43
CA LEU A 117 9.73 -1.32 -19.95
C LEU A 117 8.90 -1.31 -21.22
N LEU A 118 8.03 -0.31 -21.42
CA LEU A 118 7.21 -0.16 -22.61
C LEU A 118 8.01 0.35 -23.81
N LEU A 119 8.93 1.29 -23.61
CA LEU A 119 9.58 2.04 -24.69
C LEU A 119 10.99 1.55 -25.04
N VAL A 120 11.71 0.95 -24.09
CA VAL A 120 13.14 0.64 -24.23
C VAL A 120 13.43 -0.82 -23.89
N HIS A 121 13.74 -1.61 -24.93
CA HIS A 121 13.95 -3.06 -24.85
C HIS A 121 15.44 -3.46 -24.88
N SER A 122 16.30 -2.78 -24.13
CA SER A 122 17.72 -3.16 -23.99
C SER A 122 17.96 -3.84 -22.65
N PHE A 123 18.72 -4.94 -22.63
CA PHE A 123 19.03 -5.67 -21.41
C PHE A 123 19.56 -4.77 -20.28
N LYS A 124 20.50 -3.86 -20.61
CA LYS A 124 21.09 -2.95 -19.61
C LYS A 124 20.08 -1.93 -19.06
N SER A 125 19.22 -1.39 -19.91
CA SER A 125 18.19 -0.43 -19.48
C SER A 125 17.08 -1.11 -18.71
N THR A 126 16.74 -2.36 -19.02
CA THR A 126 15.73 -3.13 -18.28
C THR A 126 16.12 -3.29 -16.81
N ILE A 127 17.39 -3.51 -16.50
CA ILE A 127 17.85 -3.56 -15.09
C ILE A 127 17.50 -2.26 -14.36
N LEU A 128 17.72 -1.11 -14.99
CA LEU A 128 17.37 0.19 -14.38
C LEU A 128 15.87 0.32 -14.12
N TRP A 129 15.04 -0.07 -15.09
CA TRP A 129 13.58 -0.01 -14.94
C TRP A 129 13.08 -0.93 -13.84
N ILE A 130 13.67 -2.13 -13.72
CA ILE A 130 13.36 -3.11 -12.68
C ILE A 130 13.75 -2.57 -11.30
N ILE A 131 14.90 -1.95 -11.14
CA ILE A 131 15.33 -1.31 -9.90
C ILE A 131 14.36 -0.18 -9.51
N LEU A 132 13.95 0.66 -10.47
CA LEU A 132 12.97 1.72 -10.22
C LEU A 132 11.62 1.17 -9.77
N LEU A 133 11.14 0.07 -10.38
CA LEU A 133 9.93 -0.61 -9.95
C LEU A 133 10.06 -1.16 -8.53
N GLY A 134 11.21 -1.73 -8.18
CA GLY A 134 11.48 -2.20 -6.81
C GLY A 134 11.50 -1.06 -5.79
N ILE A 135 12.22 0.03 -6.09
CA ILE A 135 12.26 1.22 -5.23
C ILE A 135 10.85 1.80 -5.06
N GLY A 136 10.13 2.04 -6.17
CA GLY A 136 8.77 2.57 -6.14
C GLY A 136 7.81 1.68 -5.36
N GLY A 137 7.89 0.36 -5.55
CA GLY A 137 7.13 -0.64 -4.81
C GLY A 137 7.41 -0.59 -3.30
N GLY A 138 8.68 -0.45 -2.90
CA GLY A 138 9.07 -0.31 -1.49
C GLY A 138 8.50 0.95 -0.84
N PHE A 139 8.57 2.11 -1.52
CA PHE A 139 7.97 3.35 -1.04
C PHE A 139 6.45 3.24 -0.89
N THR A 140 5.75 2.78 -1.91
CA THR A 140 4.29 2.71 -1.92
C THR A 140 3.75 1.70 -0.90
N PHE A 141 4.41 0.56 -0.75
CA PHE A 141 4.06 -0.44 0.26
C PHE A 141 4.27 0.09 1.68
N SER A 142 5.45 0.64 1.98
CA SER A 142 5.77 1.20 3.30
C SER A 142 4.78 2.29 3.71
N LEU A 143 4.50 3.24 2.80
CA LEU A 143 3.56 4.33 3.07
C LEU A 143 2.14 3.84 3.29
N SER A 144 1.67 2.83 2.54
CA SER A 144 0.32 2.28 2.72
C SER A 144 0.13 1.69 4.12
N MET A 145 1.15 1.00 4.66
CA MET A 145 1.12 0.47 6.03
C MET A 145 1.20 1.58 7.08
N MET A 146 2.01 2.62 6.83
CA MET A 146 2.16 3.73 7.75
C MET A 146 0.91 4.61 7.84
N PHE A 147 0.16 4.77 6.76
CA PHE A 147 -1.07 5.57 6.76
C PHE A 147 -2.12 5.05 7.75
N PHE A 148 -2.14 3.76 8.07
CA PHE A 148 -3.06 3.24 9.09
C PHE A 148 -2.85 3.90 10.45
N ASN A 149 -1.59 4.15 10.84
CA ASN A 149 -1.27 4.80 12.10
C ASN A 149 -1.21 6.34 11.98
N LEU A 150 -0.73 6.86 10.85
CA LEU A 150 -0.56 8.30 10.65
C LEU A 150 -1.88 9.05 10.43
N ARG A 151 -2.96 8.35 10.06
CA ARG A 151 -4.28 8.94 9.71
C ARG A 151 -5.36 8.60 10.74
N THR A 152 -4.98 8.10 11.90
CA THR A 152 -5.89 7.75 13.00
C THR A 152 -5.38 8.33 14.31
N ASN A 153 -6.29 8.56 15.26
CA ASN A 153 -5.96 9.19 16.53
C ASN A 153 -5.71 8.14 17.64
N ASN A 154 -6.14 6.91 17.44
CA ASN A 154 -6.00 5.83 18.42
C ASN A 154 -5.88 4.45 17.75
N ALA A 155 -5.44 3.46 18.53
CA ALA A 155 -5.19 2.10 18.05
C ALA A 155 -6.46 1.40 17.51
N ASN A 156 -7.64 1.70 18.07
CA ASN A 156 -8.91 1.12 17.59
C ASN A 156 -9.27 1.63 16.19
N GLU A 157 -9.12 2.93 15.96
CA GLU A 157 -9.31 3.52 14.63
C GLU A 157 -8.31 2.95 13.64
N ALA A 158 -7.02 2.81 14.02
CA ALA A 158 -5.99 2.22 13.18
C ALA A 158 -6.32 0.77 12.80
N ALA A 159 -6.78 -0.04 13.75
CA ALA A 159 -7.19 -1.42 13.50
C ALA A 159 -8.39 -1.49 12.53
N ARG A 160 -9.40 -0.63 12.71
CA ARG A 160 -10.58 -0.56 11.85
C ARG A 160 -10.22 -0.10 10.43
N LEU A 161 -9.39 0.96 10.30
CA LEU A 161 -8.91 1.45 9.00
C LEU A 161 -8.07 0.39 8.29
N SER A 162 -7.16 -0.27 9.00
CA SER A 162 -6.34 -1.37 8.49
C SER A 162 -7.21 -2.53 8.02
N GLY A 163 -8.21 -2.94 8.81
CA GLY A 163 -9.16 -3.99 8.44
C GLY A 163 -9.94 -3.65 7.17
N MET A 164 -10.50 -2.44 7.07
CA MET A 164 -11.20 -1.95 5.89
C MET A 164 -10.27 -1.92 4.65
N ALA A 165 -9.11 -1.29 4.79
CA ALA A 165 -8.19 -1.11 3.68
C ALA A 165 -7.62 -2.42 3.17
N GLN A 166 -7.26 -3.36 4.05
CA GLN A 166 -6.73 -4.66 3.65
C GLN A 166 -7.82 -5.56 3.05
N SER A 167 -9.02 -5.60 3.63
CA SER A 167 -10.11 -6.44 3.09
C SER A 167 -10.52 -6.01 1.69
N ILE A 168 -10.83 -4.73 1.50
CA ILE A 168 -11.24 -4.19 0.20
C ILE A 168 -10.05 -4.13 -0.75
N GLY A 169 -8.89 -3.70 -0.26
CA GLY A 169 -7.69 -3.52 -1.06
C GLY A 169 -7.18 -4.85 -1.62
N TYR A 170 -7.12 -5.92 -0.83
CA TYR A 170 -6.70 -7.23 -1.33
C TYR A 170 -7.76 -7.89 -2.22
N LEU A 171 -9.04 -7.63 -1.98
CA LEU A 171 -10.08 -8.06 -2.91
C LEU A 171 -9.88 -7.41 -4.29
N LEU A 172 -9.64 -6.09 -4.33
CA LEU A 172 -9.31 -5.38 -5.56
C LEU A 172 -8.02 -5.95 -6.21
N ALA A 173 -6.99 -6.18 -5.40
CA ALA A 173 -5.71 -6.69 -5.87
C ALA A 173 -5.79 -8.11 -6.47
N ALA A 174 -6.68 -8.96 -5.96
CA ALA A 174 -6.88 -10.32 -6.44
C ALA A 174 -7.36 -10.38 -7.90
N PHE A 175 -8.15 -9.40 -8.34
CA PHE A 175 -8.61 -9.32 -9.72
C PHE A 175 -7.50 -8.88 -10.70
N GLY A 176 -6.45 -8.21 -10.21
CA GLY A 176 -5.40 -7.66 -11.05
C GLY A 176 -4.75 -8.68 -11.98
N PRO A 177 -4.04 -9.70 -11.46
CA PRO A 177 -3.31 -10.64 -12.31
C PRO A 177 -4.20 -11.34 -13.34
N MET A 178 -5.44 -11.69 -12.98
CA MET A 178 -6.41 -12.30 -13.89
C MET A 178 -6.81 -11.33 -15.02
N PHE A 179 -7.14 -10.09 -14.69
CA PHE A 179 -7.53 -9.07 -15.65
C PHE A 179 -6.39 -8.76 -16.63
N PHE A 180 -5.15 -8.64 -16.14
CA PHE A 180 -3.98 -8.38 -16.98
C PHE A 180 -3.62 -9.57 -17.87
N GLY A 181 -3.79 -10.81 -17.38
CA GLY A 181 -3.68 -12.02 -18.21
C GLY A 181 -4.70 -12.01 -19.35
N TYR A 182 -5.96 -11.72 -19.04
CA TYR A 182 -7.00 -11.58 -20.05
C TYR A 182 -6.68 -10.51 -21.11
N LEU A 183 -6.18 -9.33 -20.69
CA LEU A 183 -5.77 -8.29 -21.64
C LEU A 183 -4.64 -8.74 -22.55
N HIS A 184 -3.67 -9.48 -22.01
CA HIS A 184 -2.60 -10.08 -22.82
C HIS A 184 -3.15 -11.08 -23.83
N ASP A 185 -4.00 -12.01 -23.40
CA ASP A 185 -4.55 -13.05 -24.27
C ASP A 185 -5.43 -12.47 -25.39
N ALA A 186 -6.18 -11.40 -25.08
CA ALA A 186 -7.02 -10.72 -26.06
C ALA A 186 -6.21 -9.94 -27.12
N THR A 187 -5.01 -9.46 -26.76
CA THR A 187 -4.18 -8.61 -27.63
C THR A 187 -2.92 -9.31 -28.15
N ASN A 188 -2.59 -10.48 -27.61
CA ASN A 188 -1.35 -11.22 -27.85
C ASN A 188 -0.09 -10.36 -27.65
N ASN A 189 -0.18 -9.32 -26.81
CA ASN A 189 0.89 -8.35 -26.57
C ASN A 189 0.82 -7.78 -25.14
N TRP A 190 1.99 -7.47 -24.55
CA TRP A 190 2.08 -6.82 -23.24
C TRP A 190 1.94 -5.30 -23.26
N THR A 191 1.85 -4.69 -24.44
CA THR A 191 1.71 -3.22 -24.57
C THR A 191 0.46 -2.71 -23.85
N MET A 192 -0.72 -3.32 -24.09
CA MET A 192 -1.96 -2.90 -23.44
C MET A 192 -1.96 -3.14 -21.91
N PRO A 193 -1.54 -4.30 -21.39
CA PRO A 193 -1.32 -4.48 -19.95
C PRO A 193 -0.39 -3.42 -19.33
N LEU A 194 0.75 -3.11 -19.96
CA LEU A 194 1.69 -2.10 -19.44
C LEU A 194 1.09 -0.68 -19.44
N ILE A 195 0.38 -0.28 -20.48
CA ILE A 195 -0.34 1.01 -20.52
C ILE A 195 -1.37 1.08 -19.41
N THR A 196 -2.11 -0.01 -19.19
CA THR A 196 -3.11 -0.07 -18.11
C THR A 196 -2.45 0.03 -16.74
N LEU A 197 -1.29 -0.63 -16.52
CA LEU A 197 -0.51 -0.49 -15.28
C LEU A 197 -0.03 0.94 -15.04
N ILE A 198 0.37 1.66 -16.09
CA ILE A 198 0.70 3.09 -16.00
C ILE A 198 -0.52 3.90 -15.56
N GLY A 199 -1.69 3.63 -16.14
CA GLY A 199 -2.95 4.27 -15.75
C GLY A 199 -3.31 4.00 -14.29
N VAL A 200 -3.24 2.74 -13.86
CA VAL A 200 -3.47 2.32 -12.46
C VAL A 200 -2.47 2.99 -11.52
N SER A 201 -1.19 3.07 -11.89
CA SER A 201 -0.15 3.74 -11.10
C SER A 201 -0.41 5.24 -10.97
N SER A 202 -0.98 5.88 -12.00
CA SER A 202 -1.38 7.29 -11.95
C SER A 202 -2.56 7.52 -11.00
N VAL A 203 -3.54 6.63 -10.99
CA VAL A 203 -4.66 6.68 -10.00
C VAL A 203 -4.13 6.39 -8.59
N CYS A 204 -3.17 5.46 -8.45
CA CYS A 204 -2.49 5.19 -7.18
C CYS A 204 -1.76 6.46 -6.67
N LEU A 205 -1.07 7.19 -7.53
CA LEU A 205 -0.45 8.47 -7.18
C LEU A 205 -1.49 9.47 -6.65
N LEU A 206 -2.59 9.67 -7.36
CA LEU A 206 -3.64 10.61 -6.96
C LEU A 206 -4.28 10.25 -5.61
N SER A 207 -4.60 8.97 -5.40
CA SER A 207 -5.15 8.49 -4.12
C SER A 207 -4.12 8.62 -2.98
N GLY A 208 -2.84 8.35 -3.25
CA GLY A 208 -1.74 8.51 -2.31
C GLY A 208 -1.50 9.96 -1.91
N LEU A 209 -1.58 10.90 -2.86
CA LEU A 209 -1.52 12.34 -2.56
C LEU A 209 -2.70 12.79 -1.68
N GLY A 210 -3.88 12.25 -1.92
CA GLY A 210 -5.04 12.48 -1.06
C GLY A 210 -4.83 11.93 0.36
N ALA A 211 -4.33 10.69 0.48
CA ALA A 211 -4.04 10.02 1.75
C ALA A 211 -2.86 10.63 2.52
N SER A 212 -1.94 11.30 1.82
CA SER A 212 -0.75 11.91 2.44
C SER A 212 -0.99 13.26 3.08
N ARG A 213 -2.21 13.83 2.97
CA ARG A 213 -2.59 15.06 3.68
C ARG A 213 -2.57 14.85 5.19
N ASN A 214 -2.11 15.84 5.93
CA ASN A 214 -2.01 15.77 7.39
C ASN A 214 -3.39 15.94 8.06
N LEU A 215 -4.26 14.95 7.87
CA LEU A 215 -5.61 14.84 8.41
C LEU A 215 -5.79 13.48 9.07
N SER A 216 -6.66 13.38 10.08
CA SER A 216 -7.10 12.11 10.68
C SER A 216 -8.53 11.76 10.25
N VAL A 217 -8.87 10.47 10.34
CA VAL A 217 -10.19 9.89 9.95
C VAL A 217 -11.26 10.22 10.97
#